data_ed5ca57364c57e43b7f9e89b0a0454d1
#
_entry.id   ed5ca57364c57e43b7f9e89b0a0454d1
#
_cell.length_a   1.000
_cell.length_b   1.000
_cell.length_c   1.000
_cell.angle_alpha   90.00
_cell.angle_beta   90.00
_cell.angle_gamma   90.00
#
_symmetry.space_group_name_H-M   'P 1'
#
loop_
_entity.id
_entity.type
_entity.pdbx_description
1 polymer ?
#
loop_
_entity_poly.entity_id
_entity_poly.type
_entity_poly.pdbx_seq_one_letter_code
_entity_poly.pdbx_strand_id
1 'polypeptide(L)'
;VIYNYIPIIYWASVILLLMVWIPKVGVEVNGARGWIDLKICLFQPSEIAKYGIILMVAKLLNEMDYKINDIRNLLRLGFYIAVPVFFILLQRDMGMTMVCFFIVLGMFFIAGLDKRVIIGGLSVLAIGIVFVWYSGLLGGYRADRINSFLNPEEYADDLSYQYTQGVIGIGAGGLTGIDKSFDSDIDPGYAGTNVPEIQTDFIFSAIAEQ
;
A
#
# COMPACT_ATOMS: atom_id res chain seq x y z
N VAL A 1 -23.30 9.94 -17.70
CA VAL A 1 -22.26 9.81 -18.78
C VAL A 1 -21.14 8.87 -18.29
N ILE A 2 -20.50 9.09 -17.18
CA ILE A 2 -19.35 8.29 -16.66
C ILE A 2 -19.72 6.80 -16.50
N TYR A 3 -20.91 6.49 -16.05
CA TYR A 3 -21.40 5.13 -15.73
C TYR A 3 -21.16 4.12 -16.88
N ASN A 4 -21.36 4.54 -18.13
CA ASN A 4 -21.19 3.66 -19.29
C ASN A 4 -19.71 3.41 -19.62
N TYR A 5 -18.81 4.30 -19.22
CA TYR A 5 -17.38 4.19 -19.46
C TYR A 5 -16.61 3.43 -18.37
N ILE A 6 -17.26 3.14 -17.23
CA ILE A 6 -16.61 2.42 -16.12
C ILE A 6 -15.93 1.12 -16.55
N PRO A 7 -16.55 0.22 -17.34
CA PRO A 7 -15.88 -0.99 -17.79
C PRO A 7 -14.64 -0.72 -18.64
N ILE A 8 -14.67 0.35 -19.44
CA ILE A 8 -13.53 0.74 -20.28
C ILE A 8 -12.39 1.24 -19.38
N ILE A 9 -12.68 2.10 -18.39
CA ILE A 9 -11.71 2.60 -17.43
C ILE A 9 -11.09 1.43 -16.65
N TYR A 10 -11.90 0.49 -16.20
CA TYR A 10 -11.46 -0.70 -15.48
C TYR A 10 -10.50 -1.54 -16.33
N TRP A 11 -10.89 -1.94 -17.53
CA TRP A 11 -10.04 -2.77 -18.38
C TRP A 11 -8.78 -2.03 -18.86
N ALA A 12 -8.88 -0.72 -19.12
CA ALA A 12 -7.71 0.09 -19.41
C ALA A 12 -6.72 0.10 -18.23
N SER A 13 -7.20 0.20 -17.01
CA SER A 13 -6.33 0.13 -15.82
C SER A 13 -5.67 -1.25 -15.65
N VAL A 14 -6.38 -2.34 -15.97
CA VAL A 14 -5.80 -3.70 -15.98
C VAL A 14 -4.72 -3.83 -17.06
N ILE A 15 -4.94 -3.26 -18.24
CA ILE A 15 -3.93 -3.25 -19.32
C ILE A 15 -2.69 -2.48 -18.85
N LEU A 16 -2.86 -1.33 -18.19
CA LEU A 16 -1.73 -0.57 -17.63
C LEU A 16 -0.93 -1.39 -16.61
N LEU A 17 -1.61 -2.19 -15.76
CA LEU A 17 -0.91 -3.10 -14.84
C LEU A 17 -0.07 -4.14 -15.59
N LEU A 18 -0.54 -4.63 -16.73
CA LEU A 18 0.22 -5.58 -17.56
C LEU A 18 1.43 -4.92 -18.26
N MET A 19 1.35 -3.63 -18.60
CA MET A 19 2.44 -2.92 -19.25
C MET A 19 3.74 -2.87 -18.46
N VAL A 20 3.66 -2.96 -17.12
CA VAL A 20 4.84 -3.02 -16.26
C VAL A 20 5.75 -4.23 -16.53
N TRP A 21 5.18 -5.31 -17.10
CA TRP A 21 5.95 -6.51 -17.44
C TRP A 21 6.69 -6.40 -18.77
N ILE A 22 6.42 -5.36 -19.58
CA ILE A 22 7.12 -5.13 -20.84
C ILE A 22 8.58 -4.74 -20.54
N PRO A 23 9.57 -5.43 -21.14
CA PRO A 23 10.98 -5.07 -20.98
C PRO A 23 11.24 -3.61 -21.36
N LYS A 24 12.06 -2.91 -20.58
CA LYS A 24 12.41 -1.48 -20.75
C LYS A 24 11.29 -0.46 -20.44
N VAL A 25 10.09 -0.90 -20.10
CA VAL A 25 8.98 -0.03 -19.69
C VAL A 25 8.80 -0.07 -18.17
N GLY A 26 8.75 -1.28 -17.62
CA GLY A 26 8.60 -1.47 -16.17
C GLY A 26 9.92 -1.40 -15.43
N VAL A 27 9.92 -0.66 -14.32
CA VAL A 27 11.07 -0.46 -13.42
C VAL A 27 10.73 -1.03 -12.05
N GLU A 28 11.75 -1.61 -11.42
CA GLU A 28 11.67 -2.09 -10.05
C GLU A 28 12.17 -0.99 -9.09
N VAL A 29 11.33 -0.65 -8.09
CA VAL A 29 11.65 0.32 -7.04
C VAL A 29 11.37 -0.35 -5.70
N ASN A 30 12.36 -0.35 -4.81
CA ASN A 30 12.25 -0.93 -3.45
C ASN A 30 11.75 -2.38 -3.43
N GLY A 31 12.14 -3.20 -4.42
CA GLY A 31 11.77 -4.62 -4.51
C GLY A 31 10.36 -4.86 -5.09
N ALA A 32 9.63 -3.82 -5.49
CA ALA A 32 8.36 -3.93 -6.18
C ALA A 32 8.49 -3.50 -7.65
N ARG A 33 8.10 -4.37 -8.57
CA ARG A 33 8.08 -4.08 -10.01
C ARG A 33 6.72 -3.53 -10.41
N GLY A 34 6.40 -2.31 -9.95
CA GLY A 34 5.08 -1.70 -10.14
C GLY A 34 5.11 -0.34 -10.83
N TRP A 35 6.25 0.11 -11.36
CA TRP A 35 6.45 1.44 -11.89
C TRP A 35 6.74 1.43 -13.38
N ILE A 36 6.28 2.46 -14.09
CA ILE A 36 6.60 2.75 -15.49
C ILE A 36 7.46 4.00 -15.54
N ASP A 37 8.63 3.90 -16.16
CA ASP A 37 9.51 5.04 -16.38
C ASP A 37 9.04 5.82 -17.63
N LEU A 38 8.45 6.99 -17.41
CA LEU A 38 8.07 7.92 -18.46
C LEU A 38 9.21 8.90 -18.82
N LYS A 39 10.44 8.68 -18.27
CA LYS A 39 11.63 9.55 -18.40
C LYS A 39 11.51 10.92 -17.74
N ILE A 40 10.31 11.42 -17.53
CA ILE A 40 10.00 12.69 -16.84
C ILE A 40 9.59 12.41 -15.39
N CYS A 41 8.85 11.32 -15.18
CA CYS A 41 8.37 10.88 -13.86
C CYS A 41 8.17 9.37 -13.84
N LEU A 42 8.21 8.80 -12.65
CA LEU A 42 7.80 7.42 -12.43
C LEU A 42 6.27 7.38 -12.25
N PHE A 43 5.62 6.56 -13.05
CA PHE A 43 4.18 6.38 -13.01
C PHE A 43 3.83 5.00 -12.46
N GLN A 44 2.93 4.95 -11.47
CA GLN A 44 2.50 3.69 -10.85
C GLN A 44 1.09 3.31 -11.32
N PRO A 45 0.93 2.31 -12.22
CA PRO A 45 -0.36 1.89 -12.74
C PRO A 45 -1.35 1.40 -11.69
N SER A 46 -0.88 0.86 -10.58
CA SER A 46 -1.73 0.39 -9.47
C SER A 46 -2.51 1.52 -8.80
N GLU A 47 -2.00 2.76 -8.86
CA GLU A 47 -2.74 3.95 -8.40
C GLU A 47 -4.02 4.16 -9.23
N ILE A 48 -3.94 3.99 -10.55
CA ILE A 48 -5.12 4.08 -11.42
C ILE A 48 -6.02 2.86 -11.27
N ALA A 49 -5.44 1.66 -11.14
CA ALA A 49 -6.19 0.42 -10.97
C ALA A 49 -7.06 0.42 -9.70
N LYS A 50 -6.61 1.05 -8.63
CA LYS A 50 -7.37 1.28 -7.41
C LYS A 50 -8.70 1.98 -7.69
N TYR A 51 -8.67 3.06 -8.46
CA TYR A 51 -9.90 3.76 -8.88
C TYR A 51 -10.76 2.92 -9.83
N GLY A 52 -10.13 2.15 -10.72
CA GLY A 52 -10.82 1.18 -11.57
C GLY A 52 -11.62 0.14 -10.75
N ILE A 53 -11.03 -0.40 -9.68
CA ILE A 53 -11.68 -1.33 -8.75
C ILE A 53 -12.88 -0.63 -8.09
N ILE A 54 -12.70 0.56 -7.51
CA ILE A 54 -13.75 1.31 -6.80
C ILE A 54 -14.95 1.52 -7.73
N LEU A 55 -14.71 2.06 -8.92
CA LEU A 55 -15.77 2.37 -9.87
C LEU A 55 -16.50 1.11 -10.35
N MET A 56 -15.76 0.05 -10.66
CA MET A 56 -16.34 -1.19 -11.16
C MET A 56 -17.17 -1.92 -10.08
N VAL A 57 -16.65 -2.00 -8.85
CA VAL A 57 -17.38 -2.60 -7.72
C VAL A 57 -18.63 -1.77 -7.42
N ALA A 58 -18.56 -0.44 -7.38
CA ALA A 58 -19.72 0.41 -7.15
C ALA A 58 -20.78 0.24 -8.24
N LYS A 59 -20.37 0.15 -9.52
CA LYS A 59 -21.26 -0.13 -10.64
C LYS A 59 -21.96 -1.48 -10.48
N LEU A 60 -21.21 -2.53 -10.21
CA LEU A 60 -21.75 -3.88 -10.04
C LEU A 60 -22.73 -3.97 -8.87
N LEU A 61 -22.42 -3.34 -7.74
CA LEU A 61 -23.32 -3.27 -6.59
C LEU A 61 -24.62 -2.57 -6.94
N ASN A 62 -24.57 -1.49 -7.71
CA ASN A 62 -25.78 -0.80 -8.16
C ASN A 62 -26.60 -1.65 -9.14
N GLU A 63 -25.98 -2.39 -10.07
CA GLU A 63 -26.65 -3.28 -11.02
C GLU A 63 -27.32 -4.49 -10.32
N MET A 64 -26.85 -4.88 -9.15
CA MET A 64 -27.37 -6.01 -8.36
C MET A 64 -28.45 -5.60 -7.36
N ASP A 65 -28.93 -4.34 -7.40
CA ASP A 65 -29.88 -3.80 -6.40
C ASP A 65 -29.44 -4.08 -4.96
N TYR A 66 -28.12 -4.00 -4.71
CA TYR A 66 -27.47 -4.32 -3.43
C TYR A 66 -27.67 -5.77 -2.92
N LYS A 67 -28.06 -6.72 -3.79
CA LYS A 67 -28.18 -8.15 -3.44
C LYS A 67 -26.81 -8.82 -3.41
N ILE A 68 -25.92 -8.27 -2.58
CA ILE A 68 -24.51 -8.72 -2.47
C ILE A 68 -24.40 -10.13 -1.88
N ASN A 69 -25.36 -10.56 -1.05
CA ASN A 69 -25.32 -11.84 -0.35
C ASN A 69 -25.68 -13.04 -1.25
N ASP A 70 -26.10 -12.83 -2.50
CA ASP A 70 -26.25 -13.91 -3.48
C ASP A 70 -24.85 -14.38 -3.91
N ILE A 71 -24.63 -15.69 -3.84
CA ILE A 71 -23.35 -16.30 -4.18
C ILE A 71 -22.88 -15.99 -5.61
N ARG A 72 -23.81 -15.88 -6.56
CA ARG A 72 -23.48 -15.53 -7.94
C ARG A 72 -22.93 -14.09 -8.04
N ASN A 73 -23.57 -13.17 -7.31
CA ASN A 73 -23.17 -11.78 -7.25
C ASN A 73 -21.83 -11.63 -6.55
N LEU A 74 -21.63 -12.37 -5.46
CA LEU A 74 -20.38 -12.38 -4.71
C LEU A 74 -19.22 -12.93 -5.57
N LEU A 75 -19.45 -14.00 -6.32
CA LEU A 75 -18.44 -14.55 -7.25
C LEU A 75 -18.12 -13.56 -8.38
N ARG A 76 -19.14 -12.87 -8.92
CA ARG A 76 -18.95 -11.85 -9.96
C ARG A 76 -18.11 -10.68 -9.42
N LEU A 77 -18.43 -10.16 -8.25
CA LEU A 77 -17.65 -9.12 -7.58
C LEU A 77 -16.22 -9.59 -7.31
N GLY A 78 -16.08 -10.79 -6.74
CA GLY A 78 -14.79 -11.42 -6.48
C GLY A 78 -13.91 -11.52 -7.71
N PHE A 79 -14.46 -11.89 -8.86
CA PHE A 79 -13.73 -11.95 -10.12
C PHE A 79 -13.15 -10.57 -10.52
N TYR A 80 -13.99 -9.53 -10.53
CA TYR A 80 -13.54 -8.19 -10.91
C TYR A 80 -12.57 -7.57 -9.90
N ILE A 81 -12.58 -7.99 -8.66
CA ILE A 81 -11.60 -7.56 -7.66
C ILE A 81 -10.30 -8.37 -7.80
N ALA A 82 -10.42 -9.69 -7.96
CA ALA A 82 -9.27 -10.59 -8.02
C ALA A 82 -8.34 -10.31 -9.20
N VAL A 83 -8.87 -9.94 -10.37
CA VAL A 83 -8.07 -9.69 -11.56
C VAL A 83 -7.00 -8.61 -11.33
N PRO A 84 -7.33 -7.35 -10.99
CA PRO A 84 -6.30 -6.34 -10.76
C PRO A 84 -5.45 -6.62 -9.52
N VAL A 85 -6.04 -7.12 -8.43
CA VAL A 85 -5.31 -7.46 -7.21
C VAL A 85 -4.27 -8.55 -7.46
N PHE A 86 -4.58 -9.54 -8.28
CA PHE A 86 -3.64 -10.58 -8.67
C PHE A 86 -2.39 -10.00 -9.38
N PHE A 87 -2.58 -9.06 -10.32
CA PHE A 87 -1.43 -8.41 -10.98
C PHE A 87 -0.64 -7.52 -10.02
N ILE A 88 -1.28 -6.82 -9.08
CA ILE A 88 -0.61 -6.02 -8.04
C ILE A 88 0.23 -6.95 -7.12
N LEU A 89 -0.31 -8.10 -6.74
CA LEU A 89 0.43 -9.11 -5.96
C LEU A 89 1.64 -9.66 -6.72
N LEU A 90 1.50 -9.94 -8.01
CA LEU A 90 2.62 -10.37 -8.85
C LEU A 90 3.72 -9.30 -8.95
N GLN A 91 3.36 -8.02 -8.91
CA GLN A 91 4.30 -6.89 -8.87
C GLN A 91 5.02 -6.77 -7.51
N ARG A 92 4.67 -7.59 -6.53
CA ARG A 92 5.18 -7.58 -5.15
C ARG A 92 4.86 -6.29 -4.38
N ASP A 93 3.83 -5.58 -4.80
CA ASP A 93 3.36 -4.36 -4.13
C ASP A 93 2.36 -4.72 -3.02
N MET A 94 2.90 -5.06 -1.84
CA MET A 94 2.07 -5.43 -0.69
C MET A 94 1.31 -4.23 -0.12
N GLY A 95 1.89 -3.03 -0.18
CA GLY A 95 1.26 -1.80 0.30
C GLY A 95 -0.04 -1.52 -0.45
N MET A 96 0.02 -1.49 -1.78
CA MET A 96 -1.15 -1.27 -2.62
C MET A 96 -2.18 -2.39 -2.50
N THR A 97 -1.73 -3.64 -2.35
CA THR A 97 -2.63 -4.78 -2.11
C THR A 97 -3.44 -4.58 -0.83
N MET A 98 -2.81 -4.16 0.27
CA MET A 98 -3.52 -3.86 1.53
C MET A 98 -4.49 -2.70 1.38
N VAL A 99 -4.11 -1.64 0.68
CA VAL A 99 -5.01 -0.51 0.39
C VAL A 99 -6.25 -0.98 -0.37
N CYS A 100 -6.08 -1.76 -1.45
CA CYS A 100 -7.21 -2.31 -2.21
C CYS A 100 -8.10 -3.21 -1.33
N PHE A 101 -7.50 -4.04 -0.47
CA PHE A 101 -8.24 -4.89 0.46
C PHE A 101 -9.14 -4.08 1.39
N PHE A 102 -8.62 -3.04 2.04
CA PHE A 102 -9.41 -2.22 2.96
C PHE A 102 -10.49 -1.40 2.24
N ILE A 103 -10.22 -0.92 1.02
CA ILE A 103 -11.22 -0.25 0.19
C ILE A 103 -12.40 -1.19 -0.11
N VAL A 104 -12.11 -2.40 -0.60
CA VAL A 104 -13.14 -3.39 -0.94
C VAL A 104 -13.90 -3.83 0.29
N LEU A 105 -13.23 -4.06 1.41
CA LEU A 105 -13.86 -4.41 2.68
C LEU A 105 -14.83 -3.32 3.13
N GLY A 106 -14.43 -2.06 3.06
CA GLY A 106 -15.28 -0.91 3.36
C GLY A 106 -16.50 -0.83 2.44
N MET A 107 -16.31 -1.04 1.14
CA MET A 107 -17.42 -1.05 0.17
C MET A 107 -18.40 -2.18 0.45
N PHE A 108 -17.94 -3.38 0.77
CA PHE A 108 -18.78 -4.53 1.11
C PHE A 108 -19.54 -4.32 2.41
N PHE A 109 -18.90 -3.70 3.40
CA PHE A 109 -19.55 -3.36 4.65
C PHE A 109 -20.70 -2.36 4.43
N ILE A 110 -20.48 -1.31 3.65
CA ILE A 110 -21.51 -0.32 3.31
C ILE A 110 -22.63 -0.94 2.46
N ALA A 111 -22.30 -1.87 1.56
CA ALA A 111 -23.26 -2.57 0.70
C ALA A 111 -24.13 -3.59 1.45
N GLY A 112 -23.88 -3.83 2.74
CA GLY A 112 -24.67 -4.73 3.56
C GLY A 112 -24.33 -6.21 3.38
N LEU A 113 -23.06 -6.53 3.12
CA LEU A 113 -22.57 -7.92 3.13
C LEU A 113 -22.82 -8.54 4.51
N ASP A 114 -23.31 -9.78 4.54
CA ASP A 114 -23.59 -10.49 5.79
C ASP A 114 -22.31 -10.54 6.65
N LYS A 115 -22.46 -10.13 7.92
CA LYS A 115 -21.36 -10.11 8.89
C LYS A 115 -20.69 -11.48 9.02
N ARG A 116 -21.43 -12.58 8.83
CA ARG A 116 -20.87 -13.94 8.86
C ARG A 116 -19.89 -14.16 7.73
N VAL A 117 -20.17 -13.62 6.53
CA VAL A 117 -19.27 -13.71 5.37
C VAL A 117 -18.04 -12.85 5.60
N ILE A 118 -18.18 -11.64 6.15
CA ILE A 118 -17.06 -10.76 6.48
C ILE A 118 -16.15 -11.44 7.52
N ILE A 119 -16.73 -11.91 8.63
CA ILE A 119 -15.96 -12.56 9.70
C ILE A 119 -15.30 -13.84 9.19
N GLY A 120 -16.03 -14.66 8.41
CA GLY A 120 -15.48 -15.87 7.79
C GLY A 120 -14.32 -15.56 6.85
N GLY A 121 -14.45 -14.56 5.98
CA GLY A 121 -13.38 -14.11 5.08
C GLY A 121 -12.15 -13.60 5.82
N LEU A 122 -12.35 -12.77 6.84
CA LEU A 122 -11.26 -12.26 7.70
C LEU A 122 -10.58 -13.40 8.48
N SER A 123 -11.35 -14.39 8.96
CA SER A 123 -10.80 -15.56 9.66
C SER A 123 -9.94 -16.41 8.72
N VAL A 124 -10.40 -16.67 7.50
CA VAL A 124 -9.63 -17.40 6.49
C VAL A 124 -8.34 -16.64 6.14
N LEU A 125 -8.42 -15.32 5.99
CA LEU A 125 -7.24 -14.47 5.75
C LEU A 125 -6.25 -14.55 6.91
N ALA A 126 -6.72 -14.43 8.15
CA ALA A 126 -5.89 -14.51 9.35
C ALA A 126 -5.19 -15.89 9.47
N ILE A 127 -5.94 -16.98 9.24
CA ILE A 127 -5.39 -18.34 9.23
C ILE A 127 -4.35 -18.47 8.10
N GLY A 128 -4.63 -17.92 6.91
CA GLY A 128 -3.69 -17.91 5.79
C GLY A 128 -2.39 -17.17 6.11
N ILE A 129 -2.46 -16.01 6.76
CA ILE A 129 -1.28 -15.24 7.21
C ILE A 129 -0.47 -16.06 8.21
N VAL A 130 -1.13 -16.65 9.22
CA VAL A 130 -0.48 -17.50 10.23
C VAL A 130 0.17 -18.72 9.56
N PHE A 131 -0.52 -19.38 8.64
CA PHE A 131 0.02 -20.52 7.90
C PHE A 131 1.27 -20.14 7.10
N VAL A 132 1.21 -19.04 6.35
CA VAL A 132 2.35 -18.53 5.56
C VAL A 132 3.54 -18.18 6.46
N TRP A 133 3.26 -17.62 7.64
CA TRP A 133 4.29 -17.32 8.65
C TRP A 133 5.01 -18.57 9.13
N TYR A 134 4.26 -19.58 9.56
CA TYR A 134 4.84 -20.82 10.10
C TYR A 134 5.42 -21.77 9.02
N SER A 135 4.96 -21.65 7.77
CA SER A 135 5.47 -22.47 6.66
C SER A 135 6.87 -22.08 6.19
N GLY A 136 7.41 -20.96 6.65
CA GLY A 136 8.69 -20.42 6.17
C GLY A 136 8.65 -19.86 4.74
N LEU A 137 7.47 -19.75 4.12
CA LEU A 137 7.30 -19.17 2.78
C LEU A 137 7.64 -17.68 2.71
N LEU A 138 7.64 -17.00 3.86
CA LEU A 138 8.05 -15.61 4.01
C LEU A 138 9.56 -15.46 4.28
N GLY A 139 10.38 -16.46 3.99
CA GLY A 139 11.83 -16.38 4.21
C GLY A 139 12.49 -15.16 3.57
N GLY A 140 13.62 -14.71 4.15
CA GLY A 140 14.41 -13.58 3.67
C GLY A 140 13.80 -12.21 3.99
N TYR A 141 14.05 -11.23 3.12
CA TYR A 141 13.74 -9.80 3.30
C TYR A 141 12.33 -9.47 3.84
N ARG A 142 11.32 -10.30 3.58
CA ARG A 142 9.94 -10.08 4.07
C ARG A 142 9.78 -10.44 5.54
N ALA A 143 10.42 -11.53 5.98
CA ALA A 143 10.45 -11.91 7.38
C ALA A 143 11.24 -10.86 8.18
N ASP A 144 12.37 -10.38 7.62
CA ASP A 144 13.21 -9.37 8.25
C ASP A 144 12.48 -8.04 8.43
N ARG A 145 11.62 -7.64 7.46
CA ARG A 145 10.75 -6.45 7.62
C ARG A 145 9.76 -6.57 8.78
N ILE A 146 9.18 -7.74 9.01
CA ILE A 146 8.24 -7.94 10.13
C ILE A 146 9.02 -8.00 11.44
N ASN A 147 10.15 -8.70 11.44
CA ASN A 147 11.02 -8.79 12.61
C ASN A 147 11.58 -7.42 13.00
N SER A 148 11.98 -6.59 12.03
CA SER A 148 12.46 -5.22 12.27
C SER A 148 11.38 -4.31 12.84
N PHE A 149 10.11 -4.55 12.52
CA PHE A 149 8.98 -3.84 13.13
C PHE A 149 8.73 -4.29 14.57
N LEU A 150 8.88 -5.59 14.86
CA LEU A 150 8.66 -6.14 16.21
C LEU A 150 9.83 -5.87 17.14
N ASN A 151 11.06 -5.89 16.62
CA ASN A 151 12.32 -5.71 17.36
C ASN A 151 13.20 -4.67 16.65
N PRO A 152 12.83 -3.39 16.64
CA PRO A 152 13.55 -2.37 15.88
C PRO A 152 15.00 -2.18 16.34
N GLU A 153 15.32 -2.46 17.60
CA GLU A 153 16.67 -2.34 18.15
C GLU A 153 17.66 -3.34 17.53
N GLU A 154 17.19 -4.55 17.20
CA GLU A 154 18.02 -5.60 16.60
C GLU A 154 18.37 -5.31 15.13
N TYR A 155 17.58 -4.49 14.45
CA TYR A 155 17.70 -4.10 13.04
C TYR A 155 18.03 -2.60 12.87
N ALA A 156 18.56 -1.95 13.90
CA ALA A 156 18.76 -0.50 13.93
C ALA A 156 19.69 0.01 12.82
N ASP A 157 20.68 -0.79 12.43
CA ASP A 157 21.69 -0.43 11.40
C ASP A 157 21.27 -0.82 9.98
N ASP A 158 20.07 -1.43 9.78
CA ASP A 158 19.59 -1.89 8.48
C ASP A 158 18.12 -1.46 8.23
N LEU A 159 17.18 -2.39 8.34
CA LEU A 159 15.77 -2.15 7.98
C LEU A 159 15.05 -1.16 8.91
N SER A 160 15.47 -1.05 10.17
CA SER A 160 14.92 -0.10 11.13
C SER A 160 15.73 1.20 11.22
N TYR A 161 16.77 1.39 10.39
CA TYR A 161 17.63 2.57 10.43
C TYR A 161 16.84 3.87 10.37
N GLN A 162 15.98 4.02 9.36
CA GLN A 162 15.16 5.23 9.19
C GLN A 162 14.27 5.52 10.40
N TYR A 163 13.62 4.47 10.94
CA TYR A 163 12.79 4.58 12.13
C TYR A 163 13.62 5.02 13.35
N THR A 164 14.74 4.36 13.59
CA THR A 164 15.63 4.65 14.72
C THR A 164 16.17 6.07 14.66
N GLN A 165 16.66 6.49 13.50
CA GLN A 165 17.14 7.85 13.29
C GLN A 165 16.02 8.89 13.41
N GLY A 166 14.83 8.55 12.94
CA GLY A 166 13.65 9.42 13.10
C GLY A 166 13.25 9.63 14.56
N VAL A 167 13.31 8.58 15.39
CA VAL A 167 13.03 8.67 16.83
C VAL A 167 14.10 9.48 17.55
N ILE A 168 15.39 9.31 17.17
CA ILE A 168 16.49 10.12 17.73
C ILE A 168 16.29 11.60 17.38
N GLY A 169 15.91 11.93 16.14
CA GLY A 169 15.61 13.30 15.71
C GLY A 169 14.47 13.91 16.53
N ILE A 170 13.36 13.18 16.73
CA ILE A 170 12.26 13.63 17.60
C ILE A 170 12.76 13.89 19.02
N GLY A 171 13.59 12.99 19.56
CA GLY A 171 14.16 13.11 20.90
C GLY A 171 15.13 14.31 21.02
N ALA A 172 15.86 14.64 19.96
CA ALA A 172 16.77 15.78 19.92
C ALA A 172 16.04 17.13 20.04
N GLY A 173 14.81 17.23 19.48
CA GLY A 173 13.97 18.43 19.61
C GLY A 173 13.44 18.67 21.02
N GLY A 174 13.32 17.63 21.86
CA GLY A 174 12.79 17.75 23.22
C GLY A 174 11.36 18.32 23.26
N LEU A 175 11.10 19.21 24.24
CA LEU A 175 9.78 19.85 24.39
C LEU A 175 9.69 21.22 23.70
N THR A 176 10.81 21.83 23.38
CA THR A 176 10.89 23.21 22.88
C THR A 176 11.47 23.35 21.48
N GLY A 177 11.85 22.23 20.90
CA GLY A 177 12.57 22.18 19.63
C GLY A 177 14.05 22.55 19.77
N ILE A 178 14.83 22.33 18.70
CA ILE A 178 16.20 22.82 18.62
C ILE A 178 16.21 24.33 18.42
N ASP A 179 17.05 25.03 19.16
CA ASP A 179 17.22 26.47 19.04
C ASP A 179 17.92 26.79 17.70
N LYS A 180 17.12 27.09 16.70
CA LYS A 180 17.62 27.62 15.42
C LYS A 180 17.88 29.10 15.60
N SER A 181 19.06 29.47 16.08
CA SER A 181 19.51 30.83 15.93
C SER A 181 19.42 31.22 14.45
N PHE A 182 18.84 32.39 14.19
CA PHE A 182 18.50 32.92 12.86
C PHE A 182 19.71 33.18 11.94
N ASP A 183 20.78 32.42 12.08
CA ASP A 183 21.97 32.57 11.24
C ASP A 183 21.84 31.64 10.02
N SER A 184 22.07 32.20 8.90
CA SER A 184 21.59 31.87 7.56
C SER A 184 22.11 30.59 6.90
N ASP A 185 22.95 29.84 7.54
CA ASP A 185 23.32 28.49 7.12
C ASP A 185 22.45 27.51 7.91
N ILE A 186 21.26 27.24 7.38
CA ILE A 186 20.25 26.37 7.96
C ILE A 186 20.89 25.02 8.24
N ASP A 187 21.27 24.79 9.49
CA ASP A 187 21.58 23.45 9.98
C ASP A 187 20.32 22.63 9.81
N PRO A 188 20.32 21.60 8.95
CA PRO A 188 19.12 20.77 8.70
C PRO A 188 18.67 20.02 9.95
N GLY A 189 19.37 20.12 11.07
CA GLY A 189 19.15 19.37 12.29
C GLY A 189 19.62 17.92 12.17
N TYR A 190 19.50 17.17 13.27
CA TYR A 190 19.87 15.76 13.30
C TYR A 190 19.03 14.93 12.32
N ALA A 191 17.71 15.10 12.36
CA ALA A 191 16.80 14.38 11.49
C ALA A 191 17.03 14.71 10.02
N GLY A 192 17.26 15.99 9.68
CA GLY A 192 17.55 16.44 8.33
C GLY A 192 18.82 15.86 7.74
N THR A 193 19.82 15.58 8.60
CA THR A 193 21.11 15.02 8.18
C THR A 193 21.12 13.50 8.13
N ASN A 194 20.43 12.82 9.07
CA ASN A 194 20.60 11.39 9.31
C ASN A 194 19.41 10.54 8.88
N VAL A 195 18.22 11.15 8.64
CA VAL A 195 17.02 10.40 8.23
C VAL A 195 16.85 10.45 6.73
N PRO A 196 17.02 9.33 6.01
CA PRO A 196 16.67 9.24 4.60
C PRO A 196 15.20 9.51 4.37
N GLU A 197 14.84 10.11 3.20
CA GLU A 197 13.45 10.42 2.81
C GLU A 197 12.68 11.25 3.86
N ILE A 198 13.38 12.14 4.58
CA ILE A 198 12.77 12.96 5.64
C ILE A 198 11.65 13.86 5.13
N GLN A 199 11.72 14.29 3.86
CA GLN A 199 10.75 15.20 3.26
C GLN A 199 9.44 14.51 2.86
N THR A 200 9.43 13.19 2.81
CA THR A 200 8.29 12.37 2.39
C THR A 200 7.78 11.50 3.53
N ASP A 201 8.51 10.46 3.86
CA ASP A 201 8.05 9.40 4.75
C ASP A 201 8.23 9.73 6.24
N PHE A 202 9.22 10.60 6.56
CA PHE A 202 9.59 10.96 7.93
C PHE A 202 9.46 12.46 8.23
N ILE A 203 8.57 13.17 7.54
CA ILE A 203 8.35 14.62 7.73
C ILE A 203 8.01 14.97 9.18
N PHE A 204 7.33 14.08 9.90
CA PHE A 204 7.01 14.29 11.32
C PHE A 204 8.27 14.39 12.18
N SER A 205 9.32 13.61 11.89
CA SER A 205 10.59 13.69 12.62
C SER A 205 11.26 15.06 12.47
N ALA A 206 11.18 15.64 11.25
CA ALA A 206 11.68 17.00 11.02
C ALA A 206 10.90 18.06 11.77
N ILE A 207 9.56 17.93 11.79
CA ILE A 207 8.68 18.91 12.49
C ILE A 207 8.84 18.80 14.00
N ALA A 208 8.98 17.58 14.52
CA ALA A 208 9.08 17.37 15.97
C ALA A 208 10.45 17.73 16.54
N GLU A 209 11.50 17.79 15.70
CA GLU A 209 12.83 18.26 16.07
C GLU A 209 12.87 19.80 16.15
N GLN A 210 12.06 20.49 15.36
CA GLN A 210 12.03 21.96 15.27
C GLN A 210 11.17 22.60 16.34
#